data_e1cf8e225aed14891ee464b048d1f8a6
#
_entry.id   e1cf8e225aed14891ee464b048d1f8a6
#
_cell.length_a   1.000
_cell.length_b   1.000
_cell.length_c   1.000
_cell.angle_alpha   90.00
_cell.angle_beta   90.00
_cell.angle_gamma   90.00
#
_symmetry.space_group_name_H-M   'P 1'
#
loop_
_entity.id
_entity.type
_entity.pdbx_description
1 polymer ?
#
loop_
_entity_poly.entity_id
_entity_poly.type
_entity_poly.pdbx_seq_one_letter_code
_entity_poly.pdbx_strand_id
1 'polypeptide(L)'
;MKPIQLENYFEEQNWNWGEYFKFAFVRNPWASCVSKWEYRKRIMNNPTKRQKENGFHDKSKNAIRSWKSFEGMIRQGLAGISTSPQYLWVFGKDSEQLVDFVGKCENLQEDFNIICDKIGIPRQQLPHANKTKHKHYTEYYNDETRQIVAEKYAKDIEYFGYAFGE
;
A
#
# COMPACT_ATOMS: atom_id res chain seq x y z
N MET A 1 4.51 4.37 10.77
CA MET A 1 4.68 3.71 12.08
C MET A 1 3.79 2.48 12.06
N LYS A 2 4.25 1.31 12.51
CA LYS A 2 3.41 0.11 12.61
C LYS A 2 2.48 0.24 13.82
N PRO A 3 1.32 -0.45 13.88
CA PRO A 3 0.36 -0.32 14.99
C PRO A 3 1.00 -0.46 16.37
N ILE A 4 1.84 -1.47 16.57
CA ILE A 4 2.55 -1.67 17.85
C ILE A 4 3.48 -0.49 18.22
N GLN A 5 4.03 0.23 17.24
CA GLN A 5 4.82 1.44 17.49
C GLN A 5 3.94 2.64 17.81
N LEU A 6 2.70 2.66 17.28
CA LEU A 6 1.71 3.69 17.62
C LEU A 6 1.19 3.48 19.04
N GLU A 7 0.90 2.24 19.43
CA GLU A 7 0.47 1.90 20.78
C GLU A 7 1.50 2.36 21.81
N ASN A 8 2.78 2.01 21.64
CA ASN A 8 3.85 2.50 22.50
C ASN A 8 3.94 4.04 22.53
N TYR A 9 3.77 4.70 21.37
CA TYR A 9 3.74 6.16 21.30
C TYR A 9 2.56 6.77 22.07
N PHE A 10 1.39 6.12 22.02
CA PHE A 10 0.22 6.55 22.78
C PHE A 10 0.45 6.43 24.30
N GLU A 11 1.09 5.32 24.73
CA GLU A 11 1.49 5.13 26.12
C GLU A 11 2.45 6.24 26.61
N GLU A 12 3.48 6.57 25.80
CA GLU A 12 4.42 7.66 26.08
C GLU A 12 3.74 9.03 26.22
N GLN A 13 2.61 9.24 25.53
CA GLN A 13 1.82 10.48 25.61
C GLN A 13 0.73 10.44 26.69
N ASN A 14 0.57 9.36 27.44
CA ASN A 14 -0.55 9.09 28.33
C ASN A 14 -1.93 9.13 27.65
N TRP A 15 -1.99 8.72 26.39
CA TRP A 15 -3.24 8.61 25.64
C TRP A 15 -3.75 7.17 25.70
N ASN A 16 -5.07 7.02 25.93
CA ASN A 16 -5.68 5.70 25.96
C ASN A 16 -5.91 5.18 24.52
N TRP A 17 -5.10 4.22 24.08
CA TRP A 17 -5.20 3.57 22.78
C TRP A 17 -6.61 3.02 22.47
N GLY A 18 -7.32 2.52 23.49
CA GLY A 18 -8.66 1.95 23.37
C GLY A 18 -9.75 2.96 23.02
N GLU A 19 -9.55 4.27 23.30
CA GLU A 19 -10.51 5.34 23.02
C GLU A 19 -10.53 5.82 21.57
N TYR A 20 -9.54 5.39 20.75
CA TYR A 20 -9.42 5.83 19.37
C TYR A 20 -9.94 4.77 18.41
N PHE A 21 -10.72 5.21 17.42
CA PHE A 21 -11.09 4.36 16.30
C PHE A 21 -9.93 4.24 15.34
N LYS A 22 -9.38 3.03 15.23
CA LYS A 22 -8.20 2.72 14.43
C LYS A 22 -8.62 2.08 13.12
N PHE A 23 -8.08 2.56 12.02
CA PHE A 23 -8.35 1.95 10.72
C PHE A 23 -7.10 1.89 9.84
N ALA A 24 -7.12 0.97 8.90
CA ALA A 24 -6.10 0.84 7.86
C ALA A 24 -6.75 0.62 6.50
N PHE A 25 -6.08 1.05 5.44
CA PHE A 25 -6.44 0.67 4.07
C PHE A 25 -5.42 -0.30 3.52
N VAL A 26 -5.92 -1.36 2.92
CA VAL A 26 -5.12 -2.36 2.21
C VAL A 26 -5.47 -2.34 0.71
N ARG A 27 -4.62 -2.93 -0.10
CA ARG A 27 -4.79 -2.97 -1.55
C ARG A 27 -4.38 -4.34 -2.08
N ASN A 28 -5.05 -4.80 -3.14
CA ASN A 28 -4.66 -5.99 -3.88
C ASN A 28 -3.14 -5.97 -4.15
N PRO A 29 -2.37 -6.99 -3.70
CA PRO A 29 -0.90 -6.99 -3.78
C PRO A 29 -0.36 -6.82 -5.20
N TRP A 30 -0.97 -7.46 -6.18
CA TRP A 30 -0.58 -7.34 -7.59
C TRP A 30 -0.85 -5.92 -8.13
N ALA A 31 -2.02 -5.37 -7.86
CA ALA A 31 -2.34 -3.98 -8.24
C ALA A 31 -1.43 -2.98 -7.52
N SER A 32 -1.04 -3.25 -6.27
CA SER A 32 -0.09 -2.44 -5.51
C SER A 32 1.30 -2.40 -6.17
N CYS A 33 1.81 -3.54 -6.65
CA CYS A 33 3.09 -3.60 -7.34
C CYS A 33 3.09 -2.78 -8.64
N VAL A 34 2.04 -2.89 -9.46
CA VAL A 34 1.88 -2.09 -10.68
C VAL A 34 1.80 -0.60 -10.35
N SER A 35 1.02 -0.23 -9.34
CA SER A 35 0.92 1.17 -8.89
C SER A 35 2.28 1.75 -8.48
N LYS A 36 3.09 0.98 -7.75
CA LYS A 36 4.44 1.39 -7.33
C LYS A 36 5.39 1.54 -8.53
N TRP A 37 5.33 0.63 -9.49
CA TRP A 37 6.09 0.71 -10.73
C TRP A 37 5.74 1.96 -11.54
N GLU A 38 4.46 2.18 -11.82
CA GLU A 38 4.00 3.33 -12.60
C GLU A 38 4.27 4.66 -11.87
N TYR A 39 4.15 4.69 -10.54
CA TYR A 39 4.52 5.85 -9.74
C TYR A 39 6.01 6.20 -9.88
N ARG A 40 6.90 5.21 -9.85
CA ARG A 40 8.34 5.42 -10.04
C ARG A 40 8.67 5.91 -11.45
N LYS A 41 8.04 5.35 -12.48
CA LYS A 41 8.16 5.81 -13.86
C LYS A 41 7.71 7.26 -14.02
N ARG A 42 6.57 7.60 -13.43
CA ARG A 42 6.06 8.97 -13.45
C ARG A 42 7.06 9.95 -12.83
N ILE A 43 7.62 9.62 -11.68
CA ILE A 43 8.59 10.48 -11.00
C ILE A 43 9.89 10.58 -11.80
N MET A 44 10.35 9.52 -12.42
CA MET A 44 11.53 9.55 -13.29
C MET A 44 11.32 10.54 -14.46
N ASN A 45 10.14 10.55 -15.08
CA ASN A 45 9.85 11.34 -16.26
C ASN A 45 9.36 12.75 -15.91
N ASN A 46 8.60 12.92 -14.83
CA ASN A 46 7.99 14.19 -14.45
C ASN A 46 8.00 14.40 -12.92
N PRO A 47 9.16 14.66 -12.33
CA PRO A 47 9.29 14.88 -10.89
C PRO A 47 8.79 16.27 -10.47
N THR A 48 8.17 16.36 -9.29
CA THR A 48 7.91 17.64 -8.63
C THR A 48 9.22 18.25 -8.09
N LYS A 49 9.20 19.57 -7.78
CA LYS A 49 10.34 20.26 -7.14
C LYS A 49 10.76 19.52 -5.85
N ARG A 50 9.82 19.21 -4.95
CA ARG A 50 10.07 18.48 -3.70
C ARG A 50 10.70 17.10 -3.93
N GLN A 51 10.30 16.38 -4.99
CA GLN A 51 10.87 15.06 -5.30
C GLN A 51 12.31 15.12 -5.81
N LYS A 52 12.71 16.24 -6.43
CA LYS A 52 14.10 16.51 -6.80
C LYS A 52 14.93 16.84 -5.55
N GLU A 53 14.46 17.77 -4.74
CA GLU A 53 15.16 18.27 -3.55
C GLU A 53 15.42 17.18 -2.50
N ASN A 54 14.46 16.27 -2.29
CA ASN A 54 14.62 15.18 -1.32
C ASN A 54 15.30 13.91 -1.89
N GLY A 55 15.85 13.98 -3.10
CA GLY A 55 16.56 12.88 -3.76
C GLY A 55 15.65 11.71 -4.20
N PHE A 56 14.33 11.82 -4.09
CA PHE A 56 13.42 10.74 -4.47
C PHE A 56 13.37 10.52 -5.99
N HIS A 57 13.59 11.58 -6.77
CA HIS A 57 13.75 11.48 -8.22
C HIS A 57 14.93 10.60 -8.61
N ASP A 58 16.12 10.82 -8.03
CA ASP A 58 17.31 10.04 -8.36
C ASP A 58 17.19 8.58 -7.88
N LYS A 59 16.61 8.36 -6.71
CA LYS A 59 16.25 7.01 -6.25
C LYS A 59 15.31 6.31 -7.24
N SER A 60 14.34 7.01 -7.80
CA SER A 60 13.42 6.47 -8.79
C SER A 60 14.10 6.14 -10.11
N LYS A 61 14.97 7.03 -10.61
CA LYS A 61 15.79 6.77 -11.81
C LYS A 61 16.67 5.54 -11.66
N ASN A 62 17.39 5.45 -10.55
CA ASN A 62 18.30 4.34 -10.28
C ASN A 62 17.55 3.01 -10.17
N ALA A 63 16.41 3.01 -9.48
CA ALA A 63 15.55 1.83 -9.38
C ALA A 63 15.05 1.37 -10.76
N ILE A 64 14.46 2.25 -11.57
CA ILE A 64 13.95 1.91 -12.90
C ILE A 64 15.08 1.41 -13.82
N ARG A 65 16.27 2.03 -13.77
CA ARG A 65 17.43 1.56 -14.54
C ARG A 65 17.91 0.19 -14.13
N SER A 66 17.91 -0.11 -12.83
CA SER A 66 18.29 -1.42 -12.28
C SER A 66 17.28 -2.50 -12.70
N TRP A 67 16.00 -2.20 -12.57
CA TRP A 67 14.94 -3.19 -12.88
C TRP A 67 14.75 -3.43 -14.37
N LYS A 68 14.98 -2.42 -15.22
CA LYS A 68 14.80 -2.40 -16.69
C LYS A 68 13.34 -2.60 -17.14
N SER A 69 12.58 -3.45 -16.49
CA SER A 69 11.17 -3.75 -16.78
C SER A 69 10.37 -4.00 -15.49
N PHE A 70 9.04 -4.12 -15.63
CA PHE A 70 8.18 -4.51 -14.52
C PHE A 70 8.53 -5.92 -14.01
N GLU A 71 8.71 -6.89 -14.92
CA GLU A 71 9.12 -8.24 -14.54
C GLU A 71 10.49 -8.23 -13.83
N GLY A 72 11.44 -7.41 -14.31
CA GLY A 72 12.74 -7.24 -13.66
C GLY A 72 12.61 -6.72 -12.23
N MET A 73 11.68 -5.81 -11.96
CA MET A 73 11.37 -5.36 -10.62
C MET A 73 10.84 -6.50 -9.74
N ILE A 74 9.92 -7.31 -10.25
CA ILE A 74 9.35 -8.43 -9.50
C ILE A 74 10.43 -9.48 -9.20
N ARG A 75 11.20 -9.91 -10.21
CA ARG A 75 12.28 -10.91 -10.04
C ARG A 75 13.38 -10.48 -9.10
N GLN A 76 13.68 -9.19 -9.02
CA GLN A 76 14.62 -8.63 -8.03
C GLN A 76 14.02 -8.50 -6.62
N GLY A 77 12.90 -9.15 -6.35
CA GLY A 77 12.25 -9.16 -5.04
C GLY A 77 11.69 -7.80 -4.63
N LEU A 78 11.36 -6.94 -5.60
CA LEU A 78 10.84 -5.59 -5.36
C LEU A 78 11.84 -4.68 -4.62
N ALA A 79 13.15 -4.93 -4.77
CA ALA A 79 14.20 -4.13 -4.16
C ALA A 79 14.04 -2.63 -4.48
N GLY A 80 14.26 -1.77 -3.50
CA GLY A 80 14.14 -0.31 -3.67
C GLY A 80 12.74 0.28 -3.62
N ILE A 81 11.71 -0.53 -3.34
CA ILE A 81 10.37 -0.04 -2.95
C ILE A 81 9.98 -0.59 -1.57
N SER A 82 9.10 0.14 -0.89
CA SER A 82 8.51 -0.38 0.35
C SER A 82 7.67 -1.61 0.02
N THR A 83 8.12 -2.77 0.47
CA THR A 83 7.55 -4.08 0.14
C THR A 83 7.11 -4.86 1.36
N SER A 84 7.02 -4.20 2.51
CA SER A 84 6.47 -4.84 3.70
C SER A 84 5.06 -5.32 3.42
N PRO A 85 4.73 -6.57 3.73
CA PRO A 85 3.37 -7.06 3.68
C PRO A 85 2.43 -6.18 4.49
N GLN A 86 1.21 -6.01 4.01
CA GLN A 86 0.24 -5.08 4.59
C GLN A 86 -0.34 -5.61 5.91
N TYR A 87 -0.42 -6.94 6.05
CA TYR A 87 -0.88 -7.56 7.29
C TYR A 87 -0.06 -7.11 8.52
N LEU A 88 1.22 -6.76 8.34
CA LEU A 88 2.08 -6.24 9.41
C LEU A 88 1.65 -4.85 9.94
N TRP A 89 0.71 -4.19 9.26
CA TRP A 89 0.15 -2.91 9.64
C TRP A 89 -1.25 -3.05 10.27
N VAL A 90 -1.80 -4.25 10.25
CA VAL A 90 -3.17 -4.57 10.69
C VAL A 90 -3.15 -5.52 11.87
N PHE A 91 -2.22 -6.47 11.87
CA PHE A 91 -2.16 -7.53 12.87
C PHE A 91 -0.91 -7.44 13.75
N GLY A 92 -1.05 -7.82 15.00
CA GLY A 92 0.02 -7.96 15.98
C GLY A 92 0.78 -9.28 15.85
N LYS A 93 1.58 -9.58 16.88
CA LYS A 93 2.46 -10.77 16.89
C LYS A 93 1.68 -12.08 16.97
N ASP A 94 0.58 -12.07 17.70
CA ASP A 94 -0.28 -13.23 17.94
C ASP A 94 -1.45 -13.29 16.95
N SER A 95 -1.33 -12.60 15.81
CA SER A 95 -2.35 -12.49 14.77
C SER A 95 -3.66 -11.81 15.23
N GLU A 96 -3.64 -11.11 16.35
CA GLU A 96 -4.73 -10.25 16.80
C GLU A 96 -4.85 -9.01 15.89
N GLN A 97 -6.06 -8.64 15.53
CA GLN A 97 -6.30 -7.43 14.73
C GLN A 97 -6.15 -6.18 15.62
N LEU A 98 -5.17 -5.33 15.29
CA LEU A 98 -4.83 -4.11 16.04
C LEU A 98 -5.62 -2.87 15.59
N VAL A 99 -6.44 -3.00 14.57
CA VAL A 99 -7.28 -1.91 14.04
C VAL A 99 -8.75 -2.31 14.06
N ASP A 100 -9.64 -1.34 14.26
CA ASP A 100 -11.08 -1.58 14.37
C ASP A 100 -11.76 -1.76 13.01
N PHE A 101 -11.10 -1.28 11.94
CA PHE A 101 -11.61 -1.39 10.57
C PHE A 101 -10.49 -1.52 9.55
N VAL A 102 -10.69 -2.40 8.56
CA VAL A 102 -9.80 -2.56 7.41
C VAL A 102 -10.57 -2.25 6.14
N GLY A 103 -10.29 -1.12 5.52
CA GLY A 103 -10.83 -0.75 4.22
C GLY A 103 -9.97 -1.24 3.06
N LYS A 104 -10.57 -1.40 1.89
CA LYS A 104 -9.88 -1.76 0.65
C LYS A 104 -9.74 -0.54 -0.27
N CYS A 105 -8.55 -0.34 -0.83
CA CYS A 105 -8.32 0.74 -1.80
C CYS A 105 -9.20 0.61 -3.05
N GLU A 106 -9.66 -0.59 -3.34
CA GLU A 106 -10.58 -0.91 -4.43
C GLU A 106 -11.98 -0.30 -4.19
N ASN A 107 -12.38 -0.15 -2.92
CA ASN A 107 -13.66 0.42 -2.49
C ASN A 107 -13.44 1.68 -1.64
N LEU A 108 -12.40 2.46 -1.95
CA LEU A 108 -11.86 3.50 -1.08
C LEU A 108 -12.91 4.51 -0.60
N GLN A 109 -13.82 4.95 -1.47
CA GLN A 109 -14.83 5.96 -1.10
C GLN A 109 -15.92 5.38 -0.19
N GLU A 110 -16.38 4.18 -0.49
CA GLU A 110 -17.40 3.46 0.29
C GLU A 110 -16.86 3.14 1.68
N ASP A 111 -15.66 2.58 1.75
CA ASP A 111 -15.01 2.24 3.01
C ASP A 111 -14.68 3.50 3.85
N PHE A 112 -14.30 4.59 3.19
CA PHE A 112 -14.10 5.87 3.87
C PHE A 112 -15.42 6.45 4.42
N ASN A 113 -16.53 6.29 3.71
CA ASN A 113 -17.85 6.68 4.22
C ASN A 113 -18.22 5.91 5.49
N ILE A 114 -17.93 4.60 5.54
CA ILE A 114 -18.12 3.79 6.76
C ILE A 114 -17.29 4.35 7.92
N ILE A 115 -16.04 4.72 7.68
CA ILE A 115 -15.19 5.34 8.69
C ILE A 115 -15.81 6.66 9.18
N CYS A 116 -16.24 7.54 8.27
CA CYS A 116 -16.89 8.80 8.64
C CYS A 116 -18.10 8.56 9.56
N ASP A 117 -18.96 7.60 9.22
CA ASP A 117 -20.12 7.22 10.04
C ASP A 117 -19.72 6.72 11.42
N LYS A 118 -18.67 5.88 11.50
CA LYS A 118 -18.16 5.33 12.76
C LYS A 118 -17.59 6.37 13.71
N ILE A 119 -16.92 7.39 13.18
CA ILE A 119 -16.33 8.47 14.00
C ILE A 119 -17.24 9.69 14.15
N GLY A 120 -18.43 9.67 13.55
CA GLY A 120 -19.45 10.71 13.72
C GLY A 120 -19.17 12.01 12.97
N ILE A 121 -18.47 11.95 11.81
CA ILE A 121 -18.24 13.13 10.96
C ILE A 121 -19.02 13.04 9.64
N PRO A 122 -19.35 14.16 9.00
CA PRO A 122 -19.99 14.15 7.68
C PRO A 122 -19.15 13.40 6.66
N ARG A 123 -19.80 12.58 5.83
CA ARG A 123 -19.16 11.91 4.69
C ARG A 123 -18.55 12.94 3.75
N GLN A 124 -17.32 12.71 3.32
CA GLN A 124 -16.58 13.59 2.44
C GLN A 124 -16.15 12.87 1.17
N GLN A 125 -16.21 13.56 0.05
CA GLN A 125 -15.67 13.04 -1.21
C GLN A 125 -14.14 13.08 -1.19
N LEU A 126 -13.52 11.92 -1.34
CA LEU A 126 -12.08 11.84 -1.41
C LEU A 126 -11.55 12.39 -2.73
N PRO A 127 -10.51 13.24 -2.71
CA PRO A 127 -9.89 13.73 -3.93
C PRO A 127 -9.17 12.59 -4.67
N HIS A 128 -9.35 12.51 -5.98
CA HIS A 128 -8.70 11.51 -6.83
C HIS A 128 -7.23 11.88 -7.08
N ALA A 129 -6.41 11.86 -6.03
CA ALA A 129 -5.00 12.20 -6.10
C ALA A 129 -4.18 11.05 -6.72
N ASN A 130 -3.14 11.41 -7.51
CA ASN A 130 -2.16 10.46 -8.05
C ASN A 130 -2.68 9.41 -9.04
N LYS A 131 -3.78 9.63 -9.72
CA LYS A 131 -4.25 8.75 -10.79
C LYS A 131 -3.18 8.65 -11.87
N THR A 132 -2.66 7.46 -12.11
CA THR A 132 -1.80 7.15 -13.26
C THR A 132 -2.66 6.48 -14.33
N LYS A 133 -2.52 6.93 -15.59
CA LYS A 133 -3.14 6.24 -16.73
C LYS A 133 -2.26 5.05 -17.08
N HIS A 134 -2.72 3.86 -16.76
CA HIS A 134 -2.04 2.61 -17.10
C HIS A 134 -3.08 1.53 -17.45
N LYS A 135 -2.64 0.47 -18.07
CA LYS A 135 -3.43 -0.71 -18.36
C LYS A 135 -3.94 -1.38 -17.08
N HIS A 136 -4.91 -2.26 -17.20
CA HIS A 136 -5.33 -3.08 -16.07
C HIS A 136 -4.13 -3.84 -15.50
N TYR A 137 -4.05 -4.01 -14.18
CA TYR A 137 -2.83 -4.55 -13.55
C TYR A 137 -2.50 -5.97 -14.02
N THR A 138 -3.49 -6.77 -14.38
CA THR A 138 -3.30 -8.13 -14.88
C THR A 138 -2.47 -8.22 -16.15
N GLU A 139 -2.48 -7.17 -16.97
CA GLU A 139 -1.73 -7.11 -18.24
C GLU A 139 -0.20 -6.92 -18.07
N TYR A 140 0.26 -6.70 -16.83
CA TYR A 140 1.68 -6.55 -16.51
C TYR A 140 2.34 -7.87 -16.14
N TYR A 141 1.55 -8.90 -15.83
CA TYR A 141 2.00 -10.15 -15.26
C TYR A 141 2.05 -11.29 -16.30
N ASN A 142 3.05 -12.12 -16.13
CA ASN A 142 3.05 -13.50 -16.62
C ASN A 142 2.87 -14.45 -15.42
N ASP A 143 2.77 -15.77 -15.68
CA ASP A 143 2.52 -16.76 -14.62
C ASP A 143 3.63 -16.76 -13.56
N GLU A 144 4.91 -16.63 -13.95
CA GLU A 144 6.05 -16.58 -13.05
C GLU A 144 5.96 -15.36 -12.10
N THR A 145 5.80 -14.16 -12.65
CA THR A 145 5.76 -12.93 -11.86
C THR A 145 4.52 -12.84 -10.98
N ARG A 146 3.38 -13.40 -11.45
CA ARG A 146 2.17 -13.54 -10.64
C ARG A 146 2.44 -14.40 -9.41
N GLN A 147 3.12 -15.54 -9.60
CA GLN A 147 3.46 -16.49 -8.54
C GLN A 147 4.43 -15.86 -7.51
N ILE A 148 5.48 -15.17 -7.98
CA ILE A 148 6.43 -14.47 -7.09
C ILE A 148 5.71 -13.50 -6.15
N VAL A 149 4.75 -12.73 -6.66
CA VAL A 149 3.96 -11.81 -5.83
C VAL A 149 3.01 -12.57 -4.90
N ALA A 150 2.37 -13.65 -5.37
CA ALA A 150 1.51 -14.48 -4.55
C ALA A 150 2.26 -15.05 -3.33
N GLU A 151 3.44 -15.60 -3.55
CA GLU A 151 4.27 -16.16 -2.48
C GLU A 151 4.72 -15.07 -1.47
N LYS A 152 5.20 -13.95 -1.99
CA LYS A 152 5.68 -12.85 -1.15
C LYS A 152 4.61 -12.25 -0.26
N TYR A 153 3.39 -12.18 -0.76
CA TYR A 153 2.25 -11.56 -0.07
C TYR A 153 1.17 -12.58 0.32
N ALA A 154 1.55 -13.85 0.50
CA ALA A 154 0.61 -14.93 0.80
C ALA A 154 -0.30 -14.60 2.00
N LYS A 155 0.24 -14.03 3.08
CA LYS A 155 -0.56 -13.61 4.23
C LYS A 155 -1.51 -12.45 3.92
N ASP A 156 -1.10 -11.46 3.11
CA ASP A 156 -2.00 -10.38 2.69
C ASP A 156 -3.17 -10.93 1.87
N ILE A 157 -2.89 -11.90 0.99
CA ILE A 157 -3.89 -12.56 0.15
C ILE A 157 -4.87 -13.34 1.02
N GLU A 158 -4.36 -14.13 1.95
CA GLU A 158 -5.15 -14.94 2.88
C GLU A 158 -6.03 -14.06 3.79
N TYR A 159 -5.42 -13.13 4.53
CA TYR A 159 -6.13 -12.32 5.52
C TYR A 159 -7.15 -11.35 4.92
N PHE A 160 -6.87 -10.80 3.75
CA PHE A 160 -7.75 -9.79 3.13
C PHE A 160 -8.59 -10.33 1.99
N GLY A 161 -8.50 -11.64 1.69
CA GLY A 161 -9.32 -12.33 0.70
C GLY A 161 -9.08 -11.81 -0.71
N TYR A 162 -7.83 -11.54 -1.10
CA TYR A 162 -7.51 -11.08 -2.45
C TYR A 162 -7.32 -12.24 -3.43
N ALA A 163 -7.78 -12.04 -4.66
CA ALA A 163 -7.45 -12.91 -5.79
C ALA A 163 -6.84 -12.10 -6.95
N PHE A 164 -6.13 -12.79 -7.84
CA PHE A 164 -5.61 -12.18 -9.05
C PHE A 164 -6.73 -12.03 -10.09
N GLY A 165 -6.96 -10.81 -10.56
CA GLY A 165 -8.00 -10.53 -11.55
C GLY A 165 -9.23 -9.81 -10.98
N GLU A 166 -9.30 -9.66 -9.66
CA GLU A 166 -10.35 -8.90 -8.97
C GLU A 166 -10.09 -7.40 -9.01
#